data_3eaf58ce3105ff93d5fc720e579393c9
#
_entry.id   3eaf58ce3105ff93d5fc720e579393c9
#
_cell.length_a   1.000
_cell.length_b   1.000
_cell.length_c   1.000
_cell.angle_alpha   90.00
_cell.angle_beta   90.00
_cell.angle_gamma   90.00
#
_symmetry.space_group_name_H-M   'P 1'
#
loop_
_entity.id
_entity.type
_entity.pdbx_description
1 polymer ?
#
loop_
_entity_poly.entity_id
_entity_poly.type
_entity_poly.pdbx_seq_one_letter_code
_entity_poly.pdbx_strand_id
1 'polypeptide(L)'
;LTLTVGLTFFGCNSTTDSPTVNTVTETTETTADPENFKLIALGDSYTIGQSVCEDCRFPAQLKDSLQARYTELDTFNLEIIAQTGWTTTNLKNAISDAEPSTDFDLVTLLIGVNNQYQNRPFELYETEFIELIQTAISLVGGDASKLIVVSIPDYAYTPFGQGSNALNISSQLELYNSYAQTYCAE
;
A
#
# COMPACT_ATOMS: atom_id res chain seq x y z
N LEU A 1 8.44 23.71 -47.34
CA LEU A 1 8.05 25.13 -47.40
C LEU A 1 8.37 25.74 -46.04
N THR A 2 9.52 26.41 -45.95
CA THR A 2 10.07 27.05 -44.74
C THR A 2 9.56 28.50 -44.73
N LEU A 3 8.94 28.92 -43.67
CA LEU A 3 8.58 30.34 -43.46
C LEU A 3 9.37 30.87 -42.26
N THR A 4 10.39 31.67 -42.54
CA THR A 4 11.18 32.42 -41.57
C THR A 4 10.58 33.83 -41.46
N VAL A 5 10.18 34.24 -40.26
CA VAL A 5 9.81 35.62 -39.96
C VAL A 5 10.90 36.20 -39.06
N GLY A 6 11.66 37.10 -39.62
CA GLY A 6 12.65 37.91 -38.92
C GLY A 6 11.99 39.17 -38.35
N LEU A 7 12.22 39.46 -37.08
CA LEU A 7 11.83 40.70 -36.42
C LEU A 7 13.11 41.43 -35.98
N THR A 8 13.39 42.56 -36.64
CA THR A 8 14.49 43.45 -36.29
C THR A 8 13.99 44.53 -35.36
N PHE A 9 14.62 44.65 -34.16
CA PHE A 9 14.42 45.81 -33.27
C PHE A 9 15.64 46.72 -33.28
N PHE A 10 15.42 48.01 -33.59
CA PHE A 10 16.40 49.08 -33.47
C PHE A 10 16.50 49.54 -32.01
N GLY A 11 17.72 49.60 -31.49
CA GLY A 11 18.00 50.16 -30.16
C GLY A 11 18.20 51.68 -30.21
N CYS A 12 17.67 52.38 -29.21
CA CYS A 12 18.08 53.73 -28.86
C CYS A 12 18.90 53.67 -27.59
N ASN A 13 20.10 54.22 -27.66
CA ASN A 13 21.09 54.31 -26.59
C ASN A 13 20.77 55.55 -25.74
N SER A 14 20.67 55.43 -24.44
CA SER A 14 20.75 56.52 -23.49
C SER A 14 21.52 56.06 -22.25
N THR A 15 22.70 56.59 -22.09
CA THR A 15 23.58 56.41 -20.95
C THR A 15 23.07 57.20 -19.74
N THR A 16 22.78 56.52 -18.64
CA THR A 16 22.86 57.08 -17.29
C THR A 16 23.33 55.99 -16.34
N ASP A 17 24.50 56.21 -15.77
CA ASP A 17 25.08 55.38 -14.73
C ASP A 17 24.19 55.38 -13.46
N SER A 18 23.78 54.21 -13.01
CA SER A 18 23.33 53.97 -11.66
C SER A 18 23.80 52.59 -11.17
N PRO A 19 24.28 52.45 -9.94
CA PRO A 19 24.91 51.22 -9.51
C PRO A 19 23.88 50.10 -9.46
N THR A 20 24.17 49.04 -10.20
CA THR A 20 23.37 47.80 -10.20
C THR A 20 23.54 47.09 -8.85
N VAL A 21 22.53 47.19 -8.00
CA VAL A 21 22.39 46.26 -6.90
C VAL A 21 21.97 44.92 -7.49
N ASN A 22 22.91 43.99 -7.60
CA ASN A 22 22.59 42.60 -7.87
C ASN A 22 21.81 42.04 -6.65
N THR A 23 20.48 42.09 -6.75
CA THR A 23 19.62 41.27 -5.87
C THR A 23 19.79 39.84 -6.35
N VAL A 24 20.69 39.10 -5.73
CA VAL A 24 20.71 37.62 -5.78
C VAL A 24 19.42 37.21 -5.09
N THR A 25 18.43 36.82 -5.89
CA THR A 25 17.27 36.09 -5.36
C THR A 25 17.81 34.72 -4.97
N GLU A 26 18.20 34.54 -3.71
CA GLU A 26 18.38 33.21 -3.13
C GLU A 26 17.01 32.53 -3.23
N THR A 27 16.88 31.67 -4.21
CA THR A 27 15.83 30.64 -4.20
C THR A 27 16.23 29.72 -3.04
N THR A 28 15.62 29.92 -1.89
CA THR A 28 15.69 28.98 -0.78
C THR A 28 14.98 27.72 -1.29
N GLU A 29 15.73 26.78 -1.83
CA GLU A 29 15.25 25.41 -1.96
C GLU A 29 15.03 24.95 -0.51
N THR A 30 13.76 24.91 -0.11
CA THR A 30 13.36 24.24 1.13
C THR A 30 13.59 22.76 0.87
N THR A 31 14.79 22.26 1.14
CA THR A 31 15.04 20.83 1.24
C THR A 31 14.25 20.37 2.46
N ALA A 32 13.10 19.69 2.22
CA ALA A 32 12.41 19.00 3.29
C ALA A 32 13.39 18.01 3.93
N ASP A 33 13.33 17.88 5.25
CA ASP A 33 14.13 16.87 5.95
C ASP A 33 13.72 15.48 5.44
N PRO A 34 14.68 14.53 5.35
CA PRO A 34 14.40 13.16 4.95
C PRO A 34 13.33 12.51 5.83
N GLU A 35 12.34 11.89 5.21
CA GLU A 35 11.29 11.18 5.92
C GLU A 35 11.56 9.67 5.96
N ASN A 36 11.10 9.01 7.02
CA ASN A 36 11.23 7.58 7.21
C ASN A 36 9.85 6.96 7.40
N PHE A 37 9.32 6.38 6.34
CA PHE A 37 8.00 5.76 6.32
C PHE A 37 8.05 4.31 6.77
N LYS A 38 7.08 3.92 7.59
CA LYS A 38 6.91 2.56 8.11
C LYS A 38 5.65 1.94 7.52
N LEU A 39 5.81 0.82 6.83
CA LEU A 39 4.73 0.05 6.26
C LEU A 39 4.64 -1.30 6.98
N ILE A 40 3.42 -1.78 7.21
CA ILE A 40 3.19 -3.14 7.68
C ILE A 40 2.16 -3.85 6.79
N ALA A 41 2.46 -5.09 6.42
CA ALA A 41 1.58 -5.94 5.63
C ALA A 41 1.14 -7.15 6.46
N LEU A 42 -0.17 -7.26 6.67
CA LEU A 42 -0.81 -8.29 7.47
C LEU A 42 -1.53 -9.29 6.56
N GLY A 43 -1.33 -10.59 6.77
CA GLY A 43 -2.06 -11.54 5.95
C GLY A 43 -1.64 -13.00 6.01
N ASP A 44 -1.77 -13.64 4.85
CA ASP A 44 -1.52 -15.07 4.66
C ASP A 44 -0.48 -15.37 3.56
N SER A 45 -0.69 -16.45 2.80
CA SER A 45 0.20 -16.85 1.69
C SER A 45 0.30 -15.81 0.57
N TYR A 46 -0.73 -15.03 0.31
CA TYR A 46 -0.69 -13.96 -0.68
C TYR A 46 0.22 -12.81 -0.22
N THR A 47 0.21 -12.50 1.06
CA THR A 47 1.02 -11.43 1.64
C THR A 47 2.48 -11.84 1.81
N ILE A 48 2.75 -13.04 2.37
CA ILE A 48 4.13 -13.55 2.49
C ILE A 48 4.76 -13.88 1.15
N GLY A 49 3.97 -14.00 0.06
CA GLY A 49 4.45 -14.31 -1.27
C GLY A 49 4.84 -15.78 -1.43
N GLN A 50 3.92 -16.70 -1.08
CA GLN A 50 4.15 -18.12 -1.27
C GLN A 50 4.48 -18.42 -2.75
N SER A 51 5.61 -19.11 -2.99
CA SER A 51 6.09 -19.51 -4.32
C SER A 51 6.55 -18.38 -5.25
N VAL A 52 6.78 -17.17 -4.74
CA VAL A 52 7.41 -16.07 -5.47
C VAL A 52 8.67 -15.59 -4.76
N CYS A 53 9.51 -14.81 -5.45
CA CYS A 53 10.72 -14.24 -4.84
C CYS A 53 10.36 -13.15 -3.82
N GLU A 54 11.29 -12.79 -2.94
CA GLU A 54 11.04 -11.77 -1.89
C GLU A 54 10.62 -10.43 -2.47
N ASP A 55 11.30 -9.94 -3.48
CA ASP A 55 10.97 -8.69 -4.16
C ASP A 55 9.73 -8.80 -5.07
N CYS A 56 9.26 -10.03 -5.33
CA CYS A 56 8.06 -10.29 -6.14
C CYS A 56 6.76 -10.27 -5.32
N ARG A 57 6.83 -10.17 -3.99
CA ARG A 57 5.66 -10.05 -3.11
C ARG A 57 4.95 -8.72 -3.35
N PHE A 58 3.63 -8.70 -3.29
CA PHE A 58 2.92 -7.42 -3.47
C PHE A 58 3.33 -6.34 -2.46
N PRO A 59 3.61 -6.65 -1.16
CA PRO A 59 4.04 -5.60 -0.23
C PRO A 59 5.41 -5.01 -0.59
N ALA A 60 6.35 -5.83 -1.10
CA ALA A 60 7.64 -5.34 -1.56
C ALA A 60 7.49 -4.45 -2.79
N GLN A 61 6.69 -4.86 -3.79
CA GLN A 61 6.41 -4.06 -4.98
C GLN A 61 5.68 -2.74 -4.64
N LEU A 62 4.77 -2.77 -3.64
CA LEU A 62 4.12 -1.55 -3.14
C LEU A 62 5.16 -0.60 -2.53
N LYS A 63 6.02 -1.10 -1.63
CA LYS A 63 7.10 -0.32 -1.04
C LYS A 63 7.98 0.31 -2.12
N ASP A 64 8.44 -0.47 -3.09
CA ASP A 64 9.32 0.02 -4.16
C ASP A 64 8.61 1.05 -5.06
N SER A 65 7.31 0.87 -5.29
CA SER A 65 6.49 1.81 -6.06
C SER A 65 6.28 3.13 -5.31
N LEU A 66 6.19 3.11 -4.00
CA LEU A 66 6.14 4.30 -3.16
C LEU A 66 7.51 4.99 -3.14
N GLN A 67 8.58 4.25 -2.86
CA GLN A 67 9.95 4.78 -2.88
C GLN A 67 10.27 5.53 -4.18
N ALA A 68 9.84 5.01 -5.31
CA ALA A 68 10.06 5.63 -6.63
C ALA A 68 9.33 6.97 -6.82
N ARG A 69 8.40 7.35 -5.94
CA ARG A 69 7.62 8.60 -5.99
C ARG A 69 8.10 9.66 -5.00
N TYR A 70 9.02 9.30 -4.14
CA TYR A 70 9.59 10.16 -3.11
C TYR A 70 11.03 10.52 -3.45
N THR A 71 11.70 11.29 -2.61
CA THR A 71 13.09 11.66 -2.84
C THR A 71 14.04 10.49 -2.53
N GLU A 72 15.28 10.53 -3.03
CA GLU A 72 16.29 9.51 -2.72
C GLU A 72 16.72 9.51 -1.24
N LEU A 73 16.39 10.57 -0.51
CA LEU A 73 16.70 10.72 0.91
C LEU A 73 15.64 10.07 1.80
N ASP A 74 14.40 9.93 1.29
CA ASP A 74 13.31 9.30 2.03
C ASP A 74 13.50 7.79 2.06
N THR A 75 13.10 7.15 3.14
CA THR A 75 13.23 5.70 3.31
C THR A 75 11.88 5.06 3.60
N PHE A 76 11.70 3.83 3.10
CA PHE A 76 10.51 3.03 3.32
C PHE A 76 10.89 1.70 3.95
N ASN A 77 10.46 1.47 5.19
CA ASN A 77 10.65 0.21 5.91
C ASN A 77 9.37 -0.62 5.81
N LEU A 78 9.52 -1.89 5.48
CA LEU A 78 8.40 -2.83 5.36
C LEU A 78 8.54 -3.94 6.39
N GLU A 79 7.51 -4.07 7.23
CA GLU A 79 7.30 -5.21 8.12
C GLU A 79 6.20 -6.11 7.53
N ILE A 80 6.35 -7.43 7.69
CA ILE A 80 5.35 -8.41 7.21
C ILE A 80 5.01 -9.35 8.35
N ILE A 81 3.74 -9.39 8.75
CA ILE A 81 3.18 -10.39 9.66
C ILE A 81 2.21 -11.24 8.85
N ALA A 82 2.73 -12.29 8.26
CA ALA A 82 1.97 -13.17 7.37
C ALA A 82 2.62 -14.54 7.26
N GLN A 83 1.80 -15.59 7.07
CA GLN A 83 2.29 -16.94 6.84
C GLN A 83 1.28 -17.75 6.01
N THR A 84 1.80 -18.67 5.19
CA THR A 84 0.99 -19.61 4.41
C THR A 84 0.06 -20.41 5.31
N GLY A 85 -1.20 -20.49 4.92
CA GLY A 85 -2.24 -21.27 5.60
C GLY A 85 -2.93 -20.54 6.76
N TRP A 86 -2.52 -19.31 7.10
CA TRP A 86 -3.14 -18.57 8.20
C TRP A 86 -4.59 -18.18 7.90
N THR A 87 -5.44 -18.47 8.88
CA THR A 87 -6.79 -17.95 9.00
C THR A 87 -6.78 -16.61 9.74
N THR A 88 -7.93 -15.97 9.85
CA THR A 88 -8.11 -14.77 10.68
C THR A 88 -7.66 -14.99 12.12
N THR A 89 -7.98 -16.14 12.72
CA THR A 89 -7.55 -16.51 14.08
C THR A 89 -6.01 -16.57 14.21
N ASN A 90 -5.34 -17.18 13.23
CA ASN A 90 -3.88 -17.28 13.25
C ASN A 90 -3.23 -15.91 13.16
N LEU A 91 -3.71 -15.05 12.27
CA LEU A 91 -3.18 -13.69 12.07
C LEU A 91 -3.37 -12.84 13.33
N LYS A 92 -4.56 -12.89 13.98
CA LYS A 92 -4.80 -12.19 15.24
C LYS A 92 -3.80 -12.60 16.32
N ASN A 93 -3.58 -13.89 16.48
CA ASN A 93 -2.62 -14.40 17.46
C ASN A 93 -1.20 -13.94 17.15
N ALA A 94 -0.79 -14.02 15.86
CA ALA A 94 0.54 -13.59 15.43
C ALA A 94 0.80 -12.10 15.65
N ILE A 95 -0.19 -11.23 15.40
CA ILE A 95 -0.09 -9.79 15.69
C ILE A 95 0.05 -9.57 17.20
N SER A 96 -0.75 -10.29 18.01
CA SER A 96 -0.67 -10.21 19.47
C SER A 96 0.69 -10.65 20.01
N ASP A 97 1.27 -11.71 19.42
CA ASP A 97 2.57 -12.25 19.86
C ASP A 97 3.74 -11.37 19.40
N ALA A 98 3.61 -10.72 18.23
CA ALA A 98 4.65 -9.85 17.69
C ALA A 98 4.70 -8.46 18.36
N GLU A 99 3.58 -8.01 18.93
CA GLU A 99 3.44 -6.69 19.57
C GLU A 99 4.02 -5.53 18.73
N PRO A 100 3.61 -5.40 17.43
CA PRO A 100 4.18 -4.37 16.56
C PRO A 100 3.89 -2.96 17.09
N SER A 101 4.73 -1.99 16.71
CA SER A 101 4.53 -0.58 17.08
C SER A 101 3.22 -0.03 16.49
N THR A 102 2.76 1.11 17.02
CA THR A 102 1.49 1.74 16.60
C THR A 102 1.70 3.05 15.83
N ASP A 103 2.87 3.19 15.20
CA ASP A 103 3.30 4.38 14.47
C ASP A 103 3.60 4.10 12.99
N PHE A 104 2.89 3.13 12.40
CA PHE A 104 2.99 2.88 10.96
C PHE A 104 2.30 3.97 10.15
N ASP A 105 2.85 4.24 8.96
CA ASP A 105 2.28 5.18 8.00
C ASP A 105 1.28 4.52 7.04
N LEU A 106 1.39 3.20 6.88
CA LEU A 106 0.48 2.42 6.04
C LEU A 106 0.38 0.98 6.55
N VAL A 107 -0.86 0.48 6.64
CA VAL A 107 -1.17 -0.93 6.87
C VAL A 107 -1.88 -1.50 5.64
N THR A 108 -1.49 -2.68 5.18
CA THR A 108 -2.28 -3.49 4.26
C THR A 108 -2.78 -4.75 4.95
N LEU A 109 -4.03 -5.13 4.72
CA LEU A 109 -4.64 -6.35 5.26
C LEU A 109 -5.23 -7.18 4.13
N LEU A 110 -4.73 -8.41 3.95
CA LEU A 110 -5.27 -9.42 3.05
C LEU A 110 -5.37 -10.76 3.76
N ILE A 111 -6.59 -11.17 4.15
CA ILE A 111 -6.82 -12.40 4.92
C ILE A 111 -8.23 -12.95 4.65
N GLY A 112 -8.40 -14.24 4.81
CA GLY A 112 -9.71 -14.89 4.76
C GLY A 112 -9.79 -16.08 3.78
N VAL A 113 -8.88 -16.17 2.80
CA VAL A 113 -8.87 -17.30 1.86
C VAL A 113 -8.78 -18.64 2.58
N ASN A 114 -8.00 -18.73 3.67
CA ASN A 114 -7.84 -19.97 4.42
C ASN A 114 -9.02 -20.26 5.35
N ASN A 115 -9.80 -19.27 5.76
CA ASN A 115 -11.08 -19.50 6.42
C ASN A 115 -12.03 -20.25 5.46
N GLN A 116 -12.14 -19.79 4.21
CA GLN A 116 -12.91 -20.43 3.16
C GLN A 116 -12.34 -21.83 2.81
N TYR A 117 -11.04 -21.93 2.52
CA TYR A 117 -10.39 -23.18 2.09
C TYR A 117 -10.46 -24.28 3.16
N GLN A 118 -10.36 -23.94 4.44
CA GLN A 118 -10.46 -24.85 5.57
C GLN A 118 -11.89 -25.07 6.04
N ASN A 119 -12.88 -24.57 5.32
CA ASN A 119 -14.32 -24.64 5.65
C ASN A 119 -14.63 -24.16 7.09
N ARG A 120 -14.01 -23.04 7.50
CA ARG A 120 -14.35 -22.40 8.78
C ARG A 120 -15.73 -21.74 8.68
N PRO A 121 -16.50 -21.67 9.77
CA PRO A 121 -17.76 -20.94 9.77
C PRO A 121 -17.55 -19.50 9.30
N PHE A 122 -18.43 -19.00 8.44
CA PHE A 122 -18.34 -17.64 7.93
C PHE A 122 -18.48 -16.59 9.04
N GLU A 123 -19.33 -16.87 10.03
CA GLU A 123 -19.56 -16.04 11.22
C GLU A 123 -18.27 -15.81 12.02
N LEU A 124 -17.33 -16.77 11.98
CA LEU A 124 -16.01 -16.59 12.58
C LEU A 124 -15.21 -15.52 11.83
N TYR A 125 -15.25 -15.56 10.49
CA TYR A 125 -14.60 -14.53 9.67
C TYR A 125 -15.22 -13.16 9.92
N GLU A 126 -16.55 -13.05 9.93
CA GLU A 126 -17.24 -11.79 10.20
C GLU A 126 -16.78 -11.15 11.52
N THR A 127 -16.70 -11.94 12.58
CA THR A 127 -16.27 -11.45 13.89
C THR A 127 -14.79 -11.07 13.91
N GLU A 128 -13.92 -11.97 13.46
CA GLU A 128 -12.48 -11.78 13.54
C GLU A 128 -11.93 -10.76 12.54
N PHE A 129 -12.60 -10.58 11.39
CA PHE A 129 -12.25 -9.54 10.41
C PHE A 129 -12.45 -8.14 10.99
N ILE A 130 -13.55 -7.90 11.71
CA ILE A 130 -13.79 -6.64 12.42
C ILE A 130 -12.70 -6.37 13.45
N GLU A 131 -12.32 -7.37 14.24
CA GLU A 131 -11.25 -7.23 15.23
C GLU A 131 -9.90 -6.95 14.57
N LEU A 132 -9.61 -7.58 13.42
CA LEU A 132 -8.40 -7.31 12.64
C LEU A 132 -8.38 -5.90 12.06
N ILE A 133 -9.51 -5.38 11.56
CA ILE A 133 -9.63 -3.99 11.10
C ILE A 133 -9.33 -3.02 12.26
N GLN A 134 -9.94 -3.23 13.42
CA GLN A 134 -9.71 -2.39 14.60
C GLN A 134 -8.23 -2.43 15.03
N THR A 135 -7.62 -3.61 15.04
CA THR A 135 -6.19 -3.78 15.32
C THR A 135 -5.35 -3.05 14.28
N ALA A 136 -5.62 -3.23 12.98
CA ALA A 136 -4.89 -2.57 11.90
C ALA A 136 -4.97 -1.03 11.98
N ILE A 137 -6.16 -0.48 12.32
CA ILE A 137 -6.34 0.95 12.55
C ILE A 137 -5.52 1.43 13.76
N SER A 138 -5.42 0.63 14.83
CA SER A 138 -4.59 0.98 15.98
C SER A 138 -3.10 1.06 15.64
N LEU A 139 -2.60 0.24 14.71
CA LEU A 139 -1.22 0.24 14.24
C LEU A 139 -0.83 1.53 13.49
N VAL A 140 -1.78 2.26 12.95
CA VAL A 140 -1.60 3.56 12.29
C VAL A 140 -2.05 4.74 13.17
N GLY A 141 -2.00 4.58 14.48
CA GLY A 141 -2.34 5.64 15.43
C GLY A 141 -3.82 6.03 15.44
N GLY A 142 -4.70 5.17 14.95
CA GLY A 142 -6.15 5.40 14.89
C GLY A 142 -6.65 6.04 13.60
N ASP A 143 -5.79 6.30 12.64
CA ASP A 143 -6.16 6.91 11.34
C ASP A 143 -6.54 5.84 10.30
N ALA A 144 -7.84 5.57 10.17
CA ALA A 144 -8.36 4.57 9.24
C ALA A 144 -8.00 4.87 7.75
N SER A 145 -7.68 6.11 7.39
CA SER A 145 -7.28 6.46 6.01
C SER A 145 -5.93 5.86 5.61
N LYS A 146 -5.15 5.36 6.58
CA LYS A 146 -3.88 4.68 6.40
C LYS A 146 -4.00 3.15 6.34
N LEU A 147 -5.20 2.60 6.33
CA LEU A 147 -5.47 1.18 6.17
C LEU A 147 -5.98 0.88 4.75
N ILE A 148 -5.35 -0.08 4.09
CA ILE A 148 -5.81 -0.63 2.81
C ILE A 148 -6.19 -2.09 3.02
N VAL A 149 -7.47 -2.40 2.86
CA VAL A 149 -7.96 -3.78 2.79
C VAL A 149 -7.90 -4.25 1.35
N VAL A 150 -7.20 -5.35 1.13
CA VAL A 150 -7.02 -5.95 -0.20
C VAL A 150 -7.98 -7.11 -0.36
N SER A 151 -8.73 -7.14 -1.48
CA SER A 151 -9.64 -8.24 -1.78
C SER A 151 -8.90 -9.57 -1.93
N ILE A 152 -9.54 -10.66 -1.50
CA ILE A 152 -9.02 -12.02 -1.65
C ILE A 152 -9.06 -12.39 -3.13
N PRO A 153 -7.90 -12.77 -3.74
CA PRO A 153 -7.88 -13.24 -5.13
C PRO A 153 -8.65 -14.56 -5.28
N ASP A 154 -9.38 -14.70 -6.38
CA ASP A 154 -10.09 -15.95 -6.69
C ASP A 154 -9.09 -17.00 -7.21
N TYR A 155 -8.84 -18.02 -6.40
CA TYR A 155 -7.96 -19.11 -6.77
C TYR A 155 -8.63 -20.24 -7.60
N ALA A 156 -9.95 -20.18 -7.77
CA ALA A 156 -10.73 -21.24 -8.42
C ALA A 156 -10.20 -21.62 -9.81
N TYR A 157 -9.70 -20.64 -10.57
CA TYR A 157 -9.21 -20.80 -11.94
C TYR A 157 -7.70 -20.91 -12.04
N THR A 158 -6.99 -20.97 -10.93
CA THR A 158 -5.54 -21.20 -10.90
C THR A 158 -5.20 -22.69 -10.98
N PRO A 159 -3.94 -23.07 -11.27
CA PRO A 159 -3.52 -24.46 -11.18
C PRO A 159 -3.80 -25.12 -9.82
N PHE A 160 -3.79 -24.35 -8.75
CA PHE A 160 -4.11 -24.83 -7.39
C PHE A 160 -5.61 -25.16 -7.24
N GLY A 161 -6.49 -24.38 -7.85
CA GLY A 161 -7.95 -24.60 -7.82
C GLY A 161 -8.46 -25.67 -8.79
N GLN A 162 -7.59 -26.16 -9.71
CA GLN A 162 -7.99 -27.18 -10.70
C GLN A 162 -8.45 -28.47 -10.01
N GLY A 163 -9.59 -29.01 -10.46
CA GLY A 163 -10.21 -30.21 -9.90
C GLY A 163 -11.17 -29.96 -8.75
N SER A 164 -11.29 -28.73 -8.28
CA SER A 164 -12.28 -28.30 -7.30
C SER A 164 -13.52 -27.70 -7.99
N ASN A 165 -14.61 -27.52 -7.25
CA ASN A 165 -15.80 -26.83 -7.76
C ASN A 165 -15.55 -25.34 -7.86
N ALA A 166 -15.09 -24.86 -9.02
CA ALA A 166 -14.70 -23.47 -9.25
C ALA A 166 -15.85 -22.49 -8.94
N LEU A 167 -17.07 -22.79 -9.37
CA LEU A 167 -18.23 -21.92 -9.11
C LEU A 167 -18.52 -21.77 -7.61
N ASN A 168 -18.36 -22.84 -6.85
CA ASN A 168 -18.57 -22.79 -5.40
C ASN A 168 -17.46 -21.98 -4.71
N ILE A 169 -16.20 -22.17 -5.11
CA ILE A 169 -15.08 -21.38 -4.58
C ILE A 169 -15.31 -19.90 -4.86
N SER A 170 -15.55 -19.53 -6.12
CA SER A 170 -15.77 -18.14 -6.53
C SER A 170 -16.93 -17.50 -5.77
N SER A 171 -18.06 -18.20 -5.62
CA SER A 171 -19.23 -17.65 -4.90
C SER A 171 -18.95 -17.47 -3.40
N GLN A 172 -18.16 -18.34 -2.80
CA GLN A 172 -17.77 -18.19 -1.40
C GLN A 172 -16.79 -17.03 -1.22
N LEU A 173 -15.77 -16.90 -2.08
CA LEU A 173 -14.82 -15.78 -2.01
C LEU A 173 -15.52 -14.44 -2.28
N GLU A 174 -16.50 -14.40 -3.16
CA GLU A 174 -17.34 -13.22 -3.37
C GLU A 174 -18.07 -12.80 -2.10
N LEU A 175 -18.59 -13.76 -1.32
CA LEU A 175 -19.21 -13.49 -0.03
C LEU A 175 -18.22 -12.82 0.95
N TYR A 176 -17.00 -13.35 1.06
CA TYR A 176 -15.95 -12.77 1.91
C TYR A 176 -15.57 -11.36 1.47
N ASN A 177 -15.34 -11.18 0.16
CA ASN A 177 -14.96 -9.88 -0.40
C ASN A 177 -16.09 -8.84 -0.28
N SER A 178 -17.35 -9.23 -0.53
CA SER A 178 -18.51 -8.35 -0.37
C SER A 178 -18.71 -7.92 1.08
N TYR A 179 -18.51 -8.82 2.03
CA TYR A 179 -18.56 -8.48 3.45
C TYR A 179 -17.48 -7.45 3.81
N ALA A 180 -16.23 -7.72 3.43
CA ALA A 180 -15.11 -6.81 3.68
C ALA A 180 -15.34 -5.43 3.05
N GLN A 181 -15.81 -5.39 1.79
CA GLN A 181 -16.12 -4.15 1.09
C GLN A 181 -17.22 -3.36 1.78
N THR A 182 -18.30 -4.01 2.19
CA THR A 182 -19.44 -3.37 2.87
C THR A 182 -18.98 -2.77 4.20
N TYR A 183 -18.26 -3.53 5.01
CA TYR A 183 -17.76 -3.07 6.30
C TYR A 183 -16.78 -1.90 6.19
N CYS A 184 -15.90 -1.91 5.17
CA CYS A 184 -14.93 -0.82 4.96
C CYS A 184 -15.55 0.44 4.33
N ALA A 185 -16.79 0.38 3.82
CA ALA A 185 -17.49 1.52 3.24
C ALA A 185 -18.34 2.31 4.26
N GLU A 186 -18.54 1.78 5.46
CA GLU A 186 -19.25 2.39 6.60
C GLU A 186 -18.31 3.29 7.43
#